data_cd8cece232f9443a3be279ad696edd42
#
_entry.id   cd8cece232f9443a3be279ad696edd42
#
_cell.length_a   1.000
_cell.length_b   1.000
_cell.length_c   1.000
_cell.angle_alpha   90.00
_cell.angle_beta   90.00
_cell.angle_gamma   90.00
#
_symmetry.space_group_name_H-M   'P 1'
#
loop_
_entity.id
_entity.type
_entity.pdbx_description
1 polymer ?
#
loop_
_entity_poly.entity_id
_entity_poly.type
_entity_poly.pdbx_seq_one_letter_code
_entity_poly.pdbx_strand_id
1 'polypeptide(L)'
;MTAERKPGRRPGDPEITKRAILDAARSVFGEAGFERATMRSIAARAGVDPALIHHHFGTKQDLFAAAHQLPASPAELIAAAVAAAPDKRAETMVRAYLGTLAGPDSPVVSLLRAASTNDSAARMMREFITSLLIENADRLCRFRDAKLRVTLLASHLVGFIFARV
;
A
#
# COMPACT_ATOMS: atom_id res chain seq x y z
N MET A 1 -47.28 -19.21 -12.48
CA MET A 1 -46.54 -17.96 -12.27
C MET A 1 -45.11 -18.31 -12.09
N THR A 2 -44.34 -18.22 -13.16
CA THR A 2 -42.91 -18.59 -13.22
C THR A 2 -42.11 -17.33 -12.84
N ALA A 3 -41.38 -17.39 -11.72
CA ALA A 3 -40.51 -16.30 -11.30
C ALA A 3 -39.30 -16.18 -12.27
N GLU A 4 -39.28 -15.09 -13.00
CA GLU A 4 -38.15 -14.71 -13.86
C GLU A 4 -36.90 -14.49 -13.01
N ARG A 5 -35.94 -15.41 -13.10
CA ARG A 5 -34.58 -15.21 -12.56
C ARG A 5 -33.93 -14.05 -13.33
N LYS A 6 -33.69 -12.91 -12.65
CA LYS A 6 -32.84 -11.84 -13.18
C LYS A 6 -31.51 -12.45 -13.64
N PRO A 7 -31.07 -12.20 -14.88
CA PRO A 7 -29.77 -12.67 -15.35
C PRO A 7 -28.69 -12.03 -14.51
N GLY A 8 -27.82 -12.86 -13.89
CA GLY A 8 -26.63 -12.38 -13.21
C GLY A 8 -25.79 -11.54 -14.17
N ARG A 9 -25.31 -10.41 -13.67
CA ARG A 9 -24.40 -9.51 -14.38
C ARG A 9 -23.27 -10.35 -14.99
N ARG A 10 -23.10 -10.31 -16.32
CA ARG A 10 -21.99 -10.97 -17.01
C ARG A 10 -20.67 -10.61 -16.30
N PRO A 11 -19.75 -11.56 -16.09
CA PRO A 11 -18.42 -11.23 -15.58
C PRO A 11 -17.82 -10.20 -16.53
N GLY A 12 -17.62 -8.96 -16.04
CA GLY A 12 -16.92 -7.95 -16.79
C GLY A 12 -15.48 -8.40 -17.00
N ASP A 13 -14.83 -7.88 -18.03
CA ASP A 13 -13.40 -8.12 -18.27
C ASP A 13 -12.62 -7.89 -16.98
N PRO A 14 -11.84 -8.87 -16.48
CA PRO A 14 -11.09 -8.75 -15.23
C PRO A 14 -10.19 -7.51 -15.18
N GLU A 15 -9.62 -7.09 -16.31
CA GLU A 15 -8.75 -5.92 -16.39
C GLU A 15 -9.55 -4.60 -16.28
N ILE A 16 -10.75 -4.54 -16.84
CA ILE A 16 -11.66 -3.40 -16.69
C ILE A 16 -12.06 -3.28 -15.21
N THR A 17 -12.37 -4.40 -14.58
CA THR A 17 -12.75 -4.43 -13.16
C THR A 17 -11.60 -4.01 -12.25
N LYS A 18 -10.39 -4.52 -12.49
CA LYS A 18 -9.19 -4.10 -11.73
C LYS A 18 -8.94 -2.60 -11.86
N ARG A 19 -9.01 -2.06 -13.08
CA ARG A 19 -8.83 -0.61 -13.32
C ARG A 19 -9.87 0.21 -12.56
N ALA A 20 -11.14 -0.18 -12.62
CA ALA A 20 -12.21 0.50 -11.87
C ALA A 20 -11.95 0.49 -10.35
N ILE A 21 -11.46 -0.64 -9.81
CA ILE A 21 -11.08 -0.73 -8.39
C ILE A 21 -9.92 0.21 -8.06
N LEU A 22 -8.87 0.24 -8.90
CA LEU A 22 -7.71 1.10 -8.67
C LEU A 22 -8.06 2.59 -8.74
N ASP A 23 -8.92 2.99 -9.67
CA ASP A 23 -9.39 4.37 -9.81
C ASP A 23 -10.26 4.78 -8.60
N ALA A 24 -11.17 3.92 -8.18
CA ALA A 24 -11.96 4.10 -6.97
C ALA A 24 -11.08 4.19 -5.71
N ALA A 25 -10.05 3.35 -5.62
CA ALA A 25 -9.09 3.36 -4.51
C ALA A 25 -8.33 4.69 -4.43
N ARG A 26 -7.78 5.19 -5.54
CA ARG A 26 -7.10 6.50 -5.58
C ARG A 26 -8.01 7.62 -5.09
N SER A 27 -9.25 7.64 -5.55
CA SER A 27 -10.24 8.66 -5.15
C SER A 27 -10.55 8.58 -3.65
N VAL A 28 -10.88 7.39 -3.14
CA VAL A 28 -11.24 7.21 -1.72
C VAL A 28 -10.04 7.51 -0.80
N PHE A 29 -8.83 7.04 -1.15
CA PHE A 29 -7.62 7.34 -0.38
C PHE A 29 -7.32 8.85 -0.40
N GLY A 30 -7.45 9.52 -1.54
CA GLY A 30 -7.22 10.96 -1.66
C GLY A 30 -8.21 11.80 -0.85
N GLU A 31 -9.48 11.42 -0.83
CA GLU A 31 -10.55 12.14 -0.12
C GLU A 31 -10.55 11.87 1.40
N ALA A 32 -10.44 10.61 1.79
CA ALA A 32 -10.60 10.20 3.19
C ALA A 32 -9.27 10.06 3.95
N GLY A 33 -8.15 9.94 3.27
CA GLY A 33 -6.87 9.48 3.82
C GLY A 33 -6.81 7.95 3.88
N PHE A 34 -5.62 7.43 4.22
CA PHE A 34 -5.42 5.98 4.26
C PHE A 34 -6.21 5.33 5.40
N GLU A 35 -6.17 5.88 6.62
CA GLU A 35 -6.82 5.27 7.80
C GLU A 35 -8.34 5.11 7.64
N ARG A 36 -9.03 6.17 7.21
CA ARG A 36 -10.49 6.18 7.10
C ARG A 36 -11.03 5.49 5.86
N ALA A 37 -10.21 5.31 4.83
CA ALA A 37 -10.55 4.52 3.66
C ALA A 37 -10.76 3.05 4.07
N THR A 38 -11.83 2.43 3.59
CA THR A 38 -12.14 1.02 3.85
C THR A 38 -12.32 0.24 2.55
N MET A 39 -12.01 -1.05 2.55
CA MET A 39 -12.25 -1.93 1.40
C MET A 39 -13.72 -1.87 0.96
N ARG A 40 -14.64 -1.72 1.92
CA ARG A 40 -16.09 -1.59 1.65
C ARG A 40 -16.45 -0.28 0.96
N SER A 41 -15.88 0.87 1.38
CA SER A 41 -16.12 2.16 0.72
C SER A 41 -15.54 2.21 -0.69
N ILE A 42 -14.38 1.58 -0.91
CA ILE A 42 -13.77 1.46 -2.23
C ILE A 42 -14.62 0.56 -3.14
N ALA A 43 -15.09 -0.58 -2.62
CA ALA A 43 -15.97 -1.49 -3.36
C ALA A 43 -17.27 -0.82 -3.78
N ALA A 44 -17.89 -0.06 -2.87
CA ALA A 44 -19.11 0.70 -3.17
C ALA A 44 -18.87 1.72 -4.29
N ARG A 45 -17.74 2.44 -4.28
CA ARG A 45 -17.37 3.40 -5.33
C ARG A 45 -17.06 2.72 -6.66
N ALA A 46 -16.40 1.57 -6.65
CA ALA A 46 -16.08 0.77 -7.85
C ALA A 46 -17.29 0.00 -8.41
N GLY A 47 -18.39 -0.09 -7.65
CA GLY A 47 -19.56 -0.88 -8.02
C GLY A 47 -19.32 -2.39 -8.02
N VAL A 48 -18.47 -2.87 -7.14
CA VAL A 48 -18.09 -4.30 -7.01
C VAL A 48 -18.34 -4.83 -5.61
N ASP A 49 -18.27 -6.16 -5.46
CA ASP A 49 -18.29 -6.80 -4.15
C ASP A 49 -16.93 -6.61 -3.44
N PRO A 50 -16.89 -6.29 -2.14
CA PRO A 50 -15.65 -6.20 -1.37
C PRO A 50 -14.76 -7.45 -1.43
N ALA A 51 -15.36 -8.65 -1.51
CA ALA A 51 -14.61 -9.89 -1.64
C ALA A 51 -13.78 -9.94 -2.93
N LEU A 52 -14.25 -9.29 -4.01
CA LEU A 52 -13.51 -9.20 -5.26
C LEU A 52 -12.24 -8.36 -5.12
N ILE A 53 -12.28 -7.28 -4.32
CA ILE A 53 -11.10 -6.48 -4.04
C ILE A 53 -10.08 -7.30 -3.24
N HIS A 54 -10.54 -8.01 -2.19
CA HIS A 54 -9.67 -8.90 -1.42
C HIS A 54 -9.06 -10.00 -2.28
N HIS A 55 -9.82 -10.56 -3.22
CA HIS A 55 -9.32 -11.58 -4.13
C HIS A 55 -8.21 -11.04 -5.07
N HIS A 56 -8.36 -9.83 -5.60
CA HIS A 56 -7.40 -9.27 -6.55
C HIS A 56 -6.18 -8.61 -5.89
N PHE A 57 -6.35 -8.00 -4.73
CA PHE A 57 -5.34 -7.14 -4.13
C PHE A 57 -4.91 -7.54 -2.72
N GLY A 58 -5.64 -8.45 -2.06
CA GLY A 58 -5.31 -8.89 -0.71
C GLY A 58 -5.62 -7.84 0.36
N THR A 59 -4.58 -7.17 0.89
CA THR A 59 -4.72 -6.19 1.98
C THR A 59 -5.01 -4.77 1.48
N LYS A 60 -5.41 -3.89 2.40
CA LYS A 60 -5.57 -2.46 2.10
C LYS A 60 -4.25 -1.81 1.71
N GLN A 61 -3.14 -2.24 2.32
CA GLN A 61 -1.80 -1.80 2.00
C GLN A 61 -1.38 -2.20 0.58
N ASP A 62 -1.67 -3.45 0.17
CA ASP A 62 -1.37 -3.93 -1.18
C ASP A 62 -2.22 -3.21 -2.22
N LEU A 63 -3.51 -2.97 -1.93
CA LEU A 63 -4.38 -2.16 -2.79
C LEU A 63 -3.87 -0.72 -2.92
N PHE A 64 -3.42 -0.11 -1.83
CA PHE A 64 -2.82 1.23 -1.85
C PHE A 64 -1.57 1.26 -2.72
N ALA A 65 -0.68 0.29 -2.55
CA ALA A 65 0.53 0.16 -3.35
C ALA A 65 0.21 0.01 -4.84
N ALA A 66 -0.73 -0.86 -5.19
CA ALA A 66 -1.17 -1.05 -6.57
C ALA A 66 -1.82 0.22 -7.15
N ALA A 67 -2.69 0.89 -6.39
CA ALA A 67 -3.36 2.12 -6.81
C ALA A 67 -2.36 3.24 -7.11
N HIS A 68 -1.26 3.33 -6.36
CA HIS A 68 -0.21 4.33 -6.54
C HIS A 68 0.99 3.81 -7.35
N GLN A 69 0.86 2.62 -7.97
CA GLN A 69 1.87 2.01 -8.82
C GLN A 69 3.23 1.85 -8.12
N LEU A 70 3.21 1.55 -6.81
CA LEU A 70 4.44 1.28 -6.08
C LEU A 70 5.09 0.02 -6.66
N PRO A 71 6.43 -0.01 -6.83
CA PRO A 71 7.13 -1.05 -7.59
C PRO A 71 7.17 -2.41 -6.90
N ALA A 72 6.78 -2.50 -5.63
CA ALA A 72 6.70 -3.75 -4.89
C ALA A 72 5.52 -3.71 -3.91
N SER A 73 4.91 -4.87 -3.68
CA SER A 73 3.92 -5.03 -2.62
C SER A 73 4.58 -4.90 -1.25
N PRO A 74 4.01 -4.10 -0.32
CA PRO A 74 4.49 -4.04 1.05
C PRO A 74 4.56 -5.43 1.73
N ALA A 75 3.59 -6.31 1.44
CA ALA A 75 3.57 -7.67 1.97
C ALA A 75 4.78 -8.49 1.51
N GLU A 76 5.17 -8.37 0.23
CA GLU A 76 6.35 -9.05 -0.33
C GLU A 76 7.64 -8.54 0.29
N LEU A 77 7.78 -7.22 0.46
CA LEU A 77 8.96 -6.62 1.11
C LEU A 77 9.11 -7.08 2.55
N ILE A 78 8.01 -7.11 3.31
CA ILE A 78 8.00 -7.60 4.68
C ILE A 78 8.31 -9.11 4.73
N ALA A 79 7.71 -9.90 3.85
CA ALA A 79 7.95 -11.35 3.78
C ALA A 79 9.42 -11.66 3.49
N ALA A 80 10.04 -10.97 2.54
CA ALA A 80 11.45 -11.12 2.20
C ALA A 80 12.36 -10.77 3.40
N ALA A 81 12.05 -9.68 4.11
CA ALA A 81 12.81 -9.28 5.30
C ALA A 81 12.67 -10.31 6.45
N VAL A 82 11.46 -10.83 6.68
CA VAL A 82 11.19 -11.82 7.73
C VAL A 82 11.85 -13.17 7.42
N ALA A 83 11.92 -13.56 6.15
CA ALA A 83 12.59 -14.79 5.71
C ALA A 83 14.12 -14.73 5.85
N ALA A 84 14.70 -13.53 5.89
CA ALA A 84 16.13 -13.36 6.09
C ALA A 84 16.55 -13.69 7.54
N ALA A 85 17.81 -14.09 7.71
CA ALA A 85 18.41 -14.27 9.04
C ALA A 85 18.27 -12.96 9.87
N PRO A 86 18.08 -13.04 11.19
CA PRO A 86 17.78 -11.87 12.02
C PRO A 86 18.78 -10.71 11.88
N ASP A 87 20.06 -11.02 11.74
CA ASP A 87 21.15 -10.06 11.54
C ASP A 87 21.17 -9.44 10.13
N LYS A 88 20.51 -10.08 9.15
CA LYS A 88 20.43 -9.64 7.76
C LYS A 88 19.12 -8.93 7.40
N ARG A 89 18.12 -8.92 8.28
CA ARG A 89 16.81 -8.34 8.01
C ARG A 89 16.86 -6.86 7.62
N ALA A 90 17.62 -6.07 8.37
CA ALA A 90 17.77 -4.65 8.09
C ALA A 90 18.47 -4.42 6.73
N GLU A 91 19.53 -5.16 6.44
CA GLU A 91 20.20 -5.10 5.15
C GLU A 91 19.26 -5.48 4.00
N THR A 92 18.49 -6.57 4.15
CA THR A 92 17.51 -7.03 3.16
C THR A 92 16.45 -5.96 2.89
N MET A 93 15.91 -5.33 3.93
CA MET A 93 14.94 -4.24 3.77
C MET A 93 15.54 -3.04 3.05
N VAL A 94 16.73 -2.60 3.44
CA VAL A 94 17.42 -1.46 2.82
C VAL A 94 17.73 -1.75 1.34
N ARG A 95 18.24 -2.93 1.02
CA ARG A 95 18.53 -3.32 -0.37
C ARG A 95 17.27 -3.39 -1.23
N ALA A 96 16.20 -4.02 -0.73
CA ALA A 96 14.92 -4.09 -1.42
C ALA A 96 14.35 -2.69 -1.66
N TYR A 97 14.40 -1.83 -0.64
CA TYR A 97 13.96 -0.44 -0.73
C TYR A 97 14.76 0.34 -1.77
N LEU A 98 16.09 0.31 -1.70
CA LEU A 98 16.95 1.02 -2.65
C LEU A 98 16.80 0.48 -4.07
N GLY A 99 16.62 -0.83 -4.24
CA GLY A 99 16.47 -1.47 -5.54
C GLY A 99 15.13 -1.21 -6.23
N THR A 100 14.05 -1.13 -5.45
CA THR A 100 12.69 -1.05 -5.99
C THR A 100 12.05 0.33 -5.89
N LEU A 101 12.47 1.14 -4.90
CA LEU A 101 11.81 2.43 -4.60
C LEU A 101 12.65 3.66 -4.94
N ALA A 102 13.95 3.52 -5.15
CA ALA A 102 14.90 4.63 -5.29
C ALA A 102 15.30 4.98 -6.74
N GLY A 103 14.49 4.67 -7.75
CA GLY A 103 14.72 5.12 -9.13
C GLY A 103 14.30 6.58 -9.33
N PRO A 104 14.91 7.33 -10.29
CA PRO A 104 14.55 8.73 -10.56
C PRO A 104 13.09 8.90 -11.00
N ASP A 105 12.54 7.90 -11.68
CA ASP A 105 11.13 7.87 -12.14
C ASP A 105 10.23 7.06 -11.19
N SER A 106 10.68 6.80 -9.97
CA SER A 106 9.93 6.01 -8.99
C SER A 106 8.60 6.70 -8.64
N PRO A 107 7.47 5.98 -8.69
CA PRO A 107 6.19 6.48 -8.18
C PRO A 107 6.25 6.93 -6.72
N VAL A 108 7.15 6.34 -5.91
CA VAL A 108 7.39 6.75 -4.52
C VAL A 108 7.97 8.16 -4.46
N VAL A 109 8.94 8.49 -5.31
CA VAL A 109 9.51 9.84 -5.38
C VAL A 109 8.43 10.83 -5.79
N SER A 110 7.59 10.50 -6.77
CA SER A 110 6.48 11.34 -7.20
C SER A 110 5.45 11.55 -6.08
N LEU A 111 5.14 10.50 -5.32
CA LEU A 111 4.21 10.58 -4.19
C LEU A 111 4.79 11.40 -3.01
N LEU A 112 6.10 11.26 -2.72
CA LEU A 112 6.80 12.08 -1.72
C LEU A 112 6.88 13.55 -2.14
N ARG A 113 7.12 13.82 -3.43
CA ARG A 113 7.09 15.18 -3.97
C ARG A 113 5.69 15.81 -3.85
N ALA A 114 4.64 15.06 -4.13
CA ALA A 114 3.26 15.49 -3.88
C ALA A 114 3.01 15.75 -2.38
N ALA A 115 3.54 14.91 -1.50
CA ALA A 115 3.42 15.08 -0.05
C ALA A 115 4.19 16.31 0.49
N SER A 116 5.23 16.77 -0.20
CA SER A 116 5.95 18.01 0.20
C SER A 116 5.17 19.30 -0.07
N THR A 117 4.18 19.26 -0.94
CA THR A 117 3.38 20.44 -1.36
C THR A 117 1.89 20.32 -1.03
N ASN A 118 1.43 19.16 -0.54
CA ASN A 118 0.03 18.89 -0.27
C ASN A 118 -0.15 18.15 1.06
N ASP A 119 -0.76 18.81 2.04
CA ASP A 119 -1.00 18.28 3.39
C ASP A 119 -1.84 16.98 3.40
N SER A 120 -2.79 16.85 2.48
CA SER A 120 -3.61 15.64 2.37
C SER A 120 -2.78 14.44 1.89
N ALA A 121 -1.91 14.65 0.90
CA ALA A 121 -0.98 13.63 0.43
C ALA A 121 0.06 13.27 1.50
N ALA A 122 0.57 14.26 2.24
CA ALA A 122 1.50 14.04 3.35
C ALA A 122 0.86 13.21 4.47
N ARG A 123 -0.39 13.53 4.83
CA ARG A 123 -1.15 12.79 5.84
C ARG A 123 -1.39 11.35 5.38
N MET A 124 -1.89 11.15 4.17
CA MET A 124 -2.19 9.84 3.58
C MET A 124 -0.93 8.95 3.57
N MET A 125 0.20 9.48 3.14
CA MET A 125 1.48 8.76 3.13
C MET A 125 1.94 8.39 4.53
N ARG A 126 1.84 9.31 5.49
CA ARG A 126 2.21 9.06 6.89
C ARG A 126 1.34 7.96 7.50
N GLU A 127 0.03 8.00 7.29
CA GLU A 127 -0.92 7.00 7.75
C GLU A 127 -0.59 5.63 7.14
N PHE A 128 -0.31 5.56 5.84
CA PHE A 128 0.08 4.33 5.16
C PHE A 128 1.37 3.75 5.74
N ILE A 129 2.45 4.55 5.85
CA ILE A 129 3.72 4.09 6.40
C ILE A 129 3.56 3.65 7.86
N THR A 130 2.81 4.40 8.67
CA THR A 130 2.56 4.07 10.08
C THR A 130 1.81 2.75 10.21
N SER A 131 0.75 2.54 9.43
CA SER A 131 0.00 1.28 9.41
C SER A 131 0.90 0.11 9.03
N LEU A 132 1.67 0.23 7.93
CA LEU A 132 2.59 -0.80 7.47
C LEU A 132 3.62 -1.19 8.54
N LEU A 133 4.20 -0.20 9.22
CA LEU A 133 5.25 -0.42 10.22
C LEU A 133 4.70 -1.00 11.52
N ILE A 134 3.58 -0.46 12.03
CA ILE A 134 2.99 -0.91 13.29
C ILE A 134 2.49 -2.35 13.18
N GLU A 135 1.81 -2.69 12.09
CA GLU A 135 1.27 -4.03 11.87
C GLU A 135 2.36 -5.11 11.73
N ASN A 136 3.57 -4.72 11.31
CA ASN A 136 4.66 -5.66 11.05
C ASN A 136 5.85 -5.51 12.02
N ALA A 137 5.81 -4.58 12.96
CA ALA A 137 6.94 -4.29 13.85
C ALA A 137 7.44 -5.53 14.60
N ASP A 138 6.55 -6.34 15.19
CA ASP A 138 6.90 -7.53 15.94
C ASP A 138 7.45 -8.67 15.07
N ARG A 139 7.10 -8.68 13.78
CA ARG A 139 7.62 -9.65 12.79
C ARG A 139 9.02 -9.27 12.33
N LEU A 140 9.26 -7.96 12.17
CA LEU A 140 10.53 -7.42 11.66
C LEU A 140 11.60 -7.36 12.75
N CYS A 141 11.20 -7.06 13.97
CA CYS A 141 12.12 -6.78 15.07
C CYS A 141 11.61 -7.40 16.39
N ARG A 142 12.31 -8.38 16.91
CA ARG A 142 11.98 -9.07 18.18
C ARG A 142 12.55 -8.36 19.42
N PHE A 143 12.63 -7.05 19.42
CA PHE A 143 13.11 -6.26 20.57
C PHE A 143 11.96 -5.54 21.26
N ARG A 144 12.17 -5.21 22.55
CA ARG A 144 11.18 -4.51 23.37
C ARG A 144 10.71 -3.19 22.75
N ASP A 145 11.57 -2.54 21.93
CA ASP A 145 11.32 -1.27 21.27
C ASP A 145 11.11 -1.41 19.75
N ALA A 146 10.53 -2.54 19.29
CA ALA A 146 10.37 -2.87 17.88
C ALA A 146 9.74 -1.72 17.07
N LYS A 147 8.65 -1.15 17.57
CA LYS A 147 7.94 -0.04 16.92
C LYS A 147 8.85 1.18 16.74
N LEU A 148 9.58 1.58 17.78
CA LEU A 148 10.50 2.72 17.71
C LEU A 148 11.61 2.48 16.68
N ARG A 149 12.24 1.29 16.72
CA ARG A 149 13.34 0.94 15.81
C ARG A 149 12.90 0.92 14.34
N VAL A 150 11.74 0.31 14.08
CA VAL A 150 11.17 0.25 12.72
C VAL A 150 10.76 1.65 12.24
N THR A 151 10.19 2.49 13.11
CA THR A 151 9.86 3.88 12.78
C THR A 151 11.10 4.71 12.47
N LEU A 152 12.17 4.57 13.25
CA LEU A 152 13.43 5.26 13.00
C LEU A 152 14.04 4.83 11.67
N LEU A 153 14.08 3.53 11.38
CA LEU A 153 14.55 3.03 10.08
C LEU A 153 13.77 3.63 8.92
N ALA A 154 12.44 3.64 8.98
CA ALA A 154 11.60 4.22 7.94
C ALA A 154 11.83 5.73 7.77
N SER A 155 11.98 6.46 8.87
CA SER A 155 12.28 7.89 8.82
C SER A 155 13.61 8.18 8.12
N HIS A 156 14.63 7.35 8.36
CA HIS A 156 15.91 7.45 7.66
C HIS A 156 15.79 7.12 6.17
N LEU A 157 15.03 6.07 5.80
CA LEU A 157 14.83 5.70 4.41
C LEU A 157 14.07 6.80 3.63
N VAL A 158 13.02 7.36 4.23
CA VAL A 158 12.28 8.49 3.65
C VAL A 158 13.20 9.72 3.52
N GLY A 159 13.94 10.06 4.58
CA GLY A 159 14.90 11.18 4.57
C GLY A 159 15.97 11.03 3.50
N PHE A 160 16.47 9.81 3.27
CA PHE A 160 17.45 9.53 2.22
C PHE A 160 16.90 9.81 0.81
N ILE A 161 15.61 9.51 0.54
CA ILE A 161 15.00 9.86 -0.75
C ILE A 161 14.98 11.38 -0.92
N PHE A 162 14.52 12.12 0.09
CA PHE A 162 14.49 13.60 0.03
C PHE A 162 15.87 14.21 -0.17
N ALA A 163 16.92 13.59 0.36
CA ALA A 163 18.29 14.07 0.17
C ALA A 163 18.85 13.82 -1.24
N ARG A 164 18.24 12.92 -2.03
CA ARG A 164 18.66 12.57 -3.41
C ARG A 164 17.85 13.29 -4.49
N VAL A 165 16.74 13.92 -4.14
CA VAL A 165 15.84 14.67 -5.04
C VAL A 165 16.19 16.13 -5.03
#